data_3eee84a4f1a4bb5645d48da229b1c1d1
#
_entry.id   3eee84a4f1a4bb5645d48da229b1c1d1
#
_cell.length_a   1.000
_cell.length_b   1.000
_cell.length_c   1.000
_cell.angle_alpha   90.00
_cell.angle_beta   90.00
_cell.angle_gamma   90.00
#
_symmetry.space_group_name_H-M   'P 1'
#
loop_
_entity.id
_entity.type
_entity.pdbx_description
1 polymer ?
#
loop_
_entity_poly.entity_id
_entity_poly.type
_entity_poly.pdbx_seq_one_letter_code
_entity_poly.pdbx_strand_id
1 'polypeptide(L)'
;MMVESFVKRFLALLVGFVLLASMYGQDKIKELEQRLKASPGDESTMMELGRFYHDQGASGDGSAVEKGIRVFDRLLAIDSANAVAVAYHGALWTMRGRDSWWPPNKLKYMKQGCEDLDRAIEMDPGNIMVHLIRGINGLGLPDYAGRLSTSLEDFIVLLRRPDFPEQTKELKAVVFYYGESRTNVRTTMTGLGSCSRGLSRFFPVQTMPNVHRKN
;
A
#
# COMPACT_ATOMS: atom_id res chain seq x y z
N MET A 1 -33.50 14.30 -21.15
CA MET A 1 -34.38 13.80 -20.07
C MET A 1 -34.07 12.37 -19.65
N MET A 2 -34.01 11.34 -20.54
CA MET A 2 -33.70 9.96 -20.18
C MET A 2 -32.25 9.76 -19.68
N VAL A 3 -31.27 10.39 -20.34
CA VAL A 3 -29.83 10.27 -20.00
C VAL A 3 -29.55 10.88 -18.61
N GLU A 4 -30.14 12.04 -18.29
CA GLU A 4 -30.00 12.68 -16.96
C GLU A 4 -30.56 11.81 -15.81
N SER A 5 -31.70 11.14 -16.05
CA SER A 5 -32.30 10.23 -15.08
C SER A 5 -31.41 9.01 -14.83
N PHE A 6 -30.79 8.48 -15.90
CA PHE A 6 -29.87 7.35 -15.83
C PHE A 6 -28.59 7.74 -15.06
N VAL A 7 -27.98 8.89 -15.38
CA VAL A 7 -26.79 9.40 -14.70
C VAL A 7 -27.04 9.64 -13.21
N LYS A 8 -28.17 10.24 -12.85
CA LYS A 8 -28.56 10.46 -11.43
C LYS A 8 -28.73 9.15 -10.66
N ARG A 9 -29.37 8.14 -11.27
CA ARG A 9 -29.54 6.81 -10.65
C ARG A 9 -28.21 6.09 -10.51
N PHE A 10 -27.35 6.14 -11.54
CA PHE A 10 -26.03 5.54 -11.49
C PHE A 10 -25.14 6.19 -10.41
N LEU A 11 -25.16 7.52 -10.31
CA LEU A 11 -24.43 8.27 -9.28
C LEU A 11 -24.94 7.92 -7.88
N ALA A 12 -26.26 7.81 -7.69
CA ALA A 12 -26.85 7.43 -6.41
C ALA A 12 -26.45 6.00 -5.98
N LEU A 13 -26.41 5.05 -6.93
CA LEU A 13 -25.94 3.69 -6.67
C LEU A 13 -24.46 3.65 -6.30
N LEU A 14 -23.64 4.46 -6.97
CA LEU A 14 -22.20 4.55 -6.71
C LEU A 14 -21.93 5.16 -5.34
N VAL A 15 -22.65 6.23 -4.97
CA VAL A 15 -22.58 6.82 -3.63
C VAL A 15 -23.06 5.84 -2.57
N GLY A 16 -24.17 5.12 -2.81
CA GLY A 16 -24.67 4.08 -1.92
C GLY A 16 -23.65 2.95 -1.70
N PHE A 17 -22.98 2.50 -2.75
CA PHE A 17 -21.93 1.48 -2.66
C PHE A 17 -20.73 1.96 -1.84
N VAL A 18 -20.26 3.21 -2.07
CA VAL A 18 -19.14 3.81 -1.31
C VAL A 18 -19.51 3.94 0.17
N LEU A 19 -20.73 4.37 0.50
CA LEU A 19 -21.20 4.48 1.89
C LEU A 19 -21.26 3.10 2.57
N LEU A 20 -21.77 2.07 1.90
CA LEU A 20 -21.82 0.71 2.43
C LEU A 20 -20.42 0.14 2.68
N ALA A 21 -19.47 0.35 1.75
CA ALA A 21 -18.09 -0.08 1.92
C ALA A 21 -17.41 0.61 3.12
N SER A 22 -17.66 1.92 3.30
CA SER A 22 -17.15 2.68 4.44
C SER A 22 -17.73 2.19 5.78
N MET A 23 -19.05 1.88 5.82
CA MET A 23 -19.68 1.33 7.01
C MET A 23 -19.11 -0.05 7.38
N TYR A 24 -18.93 -0.93 6.39
CA TYR A 24 -18.34 -2.25 6.62
C TYR A 24 -16.94 -2.16 7.25
N GLY A 25 -16.08 -1.28 6.75
CA GLY A 25 -14.73 -1.07 7.29
C GLY A 25 -14.75 -0.56 8.73
N GLN A 26 -15.68 0.35 9.07
CA GLN A 26 -15.85 0.88 10.43
C GLN A 26 -16.35 -0.17 11.42
N ASP A 27 -17.30 -1.00 11.02
CA ASP A 27 -17.82 -2.06 11.88
C ASP A 27 -16.76 -3.13 12.15
N LYS A 28 -15.96 -3.47 11.14
CA LYS A 28 -14.84 -4.40 11.31
C LYS A 28 -13.77 -3.89 12.28
N ILE A 29 -13.44 -2.60 12.21
CA ILE A 29 -12.50 -1.98 13.15
C ILE A 29 -13.04 -2.06 14.59
N LYS A 30 -14.33 -1.74 14.81
CA LYS A 30 -14.94 -1.86 16.13
C LYS A 30 -14.89 -3.29 16.68
N GLU A 31 -15.19 -4.27 15.83
CA GLU A 31 -15.08 -5.69 16.18
C GLU A 31 -13.66 -6.03 16.63
N LEU A 32 -12.63 -5.65 15.84
CA LEU A 32 -11.23 -5.93 16.15
C LEU A 32 -10.78 -5.20 17.43
N GLU A 33 -11.21 -3.94 17.62
CA GLU A 33 -10.94 -3.19 18.86
C GLU A 33 -11.55 -3.90 20.08
N GLN A 34 -12.77 -4.47 19.95
CA GLN A 34 -13.40 -5.24 21.03
C GLN A 34 -12.68 -6.55 21.31
N ARG A 35 -12.26 -7.29 20.26
CA ARG A 35 -11.45 -8.50 20.40
C ARG A 35 -10.13 -8.19 21.09
N LEU A 36 -9.49 -7.10 20.73
CA LEU A 36 -8.21 -6.69 21.32
C LEU A 36 -8.37 -6.23 22.79
N LYS A 37 -9.54 -5.71 23.19
CA LYS A 37 -9.87 -5.43 24.60
C LYS A 37 -10.02 -6.72 25.40
N ALA A 38 -10.63 -7.77 24.81
CA ALA A 38 -10.80 -9.05 25.46
C ALA A 38 -9.47 -9.84 25.52
N SER A 39 -8.62 -9.73 24.52
CA SER A 39 -7.33 -10.42 24.41
C SER A 39 -6.23 -9.41 24.01
N PRO A 40 -5.68 -8.65 24.99
CA PRO A 40 -4.75 -7.55 24.71
C PRO A 40 -3.41 -7.98 24.08
N GLY A 41 -3.04 -9.25 24.12
CA GLY A 41 -1.83 -9.82 23.54
C GLY A 41 -2.06 -10.58 22.23
N ASP A 42 -3.25 -10.53 21.63
CA ASP A 42 -3.54 -11.22 20.37
C ASP A 42 -2.86 -10.52 19.18
N GLU A 43 -1.70 -11.04 18.80
CA GLU A 43 -0.86 -10.53 17.70
C GLU A 43 -1.59 -10.56 16.36
N SER A 44 -2.39 -11.59 16.11
CA SER A 44 -3.18 -11.70 14.87
C SER A 44 -4.20 -10.59 14.77
N THR A 45 -4.93 -10.31 15.85
CA THR A 45 -5.89 -9.19 15.91
C THR A 45 -5.19 -7.84 15.79
N MET A 46 -4.00 -7.66 16.41
CA MET A 46 -3.21 -6.43 16.25
C MET A 46 -2.76 -6.24 14.80
N MET A 47 -2.27 -7.29 14.14
CA MET A 47 -1.85 -7.23 12.74
C MET A 47 -3.04 -6.84 11.84
N GLU A 48 -4.20 -7.48 12.01
CA GLU A 48 -5.39 -7.19 11.21
C GLU A 48 -5.88 -5.75 11.45
N LEU A 49 -5.99 -5.32 12.71
CA LEU A 49 -6.41 -3.97 13.08
C LEU A 49 -5.44 -2.90 12.57
N GLY A 50 -4.13 -3.14 12.71
CA GLY A 50 -3.09 -2.25 12.21
C GLY A 50 -3.16 -2.05 10.70
N ARG A 51 -3.44 -3.12 9.95
CA ARG A 51 -3.64 -3.04 8.49
C ARG A 51 -4.85 -2.20 8.13
N PHE A 52 -5.99 -2.37 8.82
CA PHE A 52 -7.17 -1.52 8.59
C PHE A 52 -6.87 -0.04 8.85
N TYR A 53 -6.13 0.27 9.92
CA TYR A 53 -5.72 1.65 10.18
C TYR A 53 -4.73 2.18 9.14
N HIS A 54 -3.82 1.33 8.64
CA HIS A 54 -2.94 1.70 7.53
C HIS A 54 -3.75 2.07 6.28
N ASP A 55 -4.74 1.26 5.90
CA ASP A 55 -5.55 1.50 4.71
C ASP A 55 -6.39 2.79 4.82
N GLN A 56 -6.95 3.06 6.01
CA GLN A 56 -7.62 4.34 6.29
C GLN A 56 -6.63 5.52 6.25
N GLY A 57 -5.44 5.35 6.82
CA GLY A 57 -4.37 6.34 6.77
C GLY A 57 -3.89 6.62 5.35
N ALA A 58 -3.81 5.60 4.50
CA ALA A 58 -3.49 5.74 3.08
C ALA A 58 -4.56 6.56 2.34
N SER A 59 -5.83 6.44 2.76
CA SER A 59 -6.96 7.24 2.25
C SER A 59 -7.01 8.66 2.82
N GLY A 60 -6.10 9.05 3.72
CA GLY A 60 -5.96 10.41 4.25
C GLY A 60 -6.47 10.61 5.69
N ASP A 61 -6.88 9.55 6.39
CA ASP A 61 -7.27 9.65 7.81
C ASP A 61 -6.04 9.68 8.73
N GLY A 62 -5.59 10.90 9.09
CA GLY A 62 -4.47 11.09 10.02
C GLY A 62 -4.71 10.52 11.43
N SER A 63 -5.97 10.42 11.87
CA SER A 63 -6.32 9.78 13.15
C SER A 63 -6.07 8.27 13.09
N ALA A 64 -6.38 7.64 11.97
CA ALA A 64 -6.09 6.22 11.73
C ALA A 64 -4.58 5.97 11.69
N VAL A 65 -3.78 6.87 11.10
CA VAL A 65 -2.31 6.78 11.14
C VAL A 65 -1.79 6.68 12.57
N GLU A 66 -2.23 7.57 13.46
CA GLU A 66 -1.80 7.58 14.87
C GLU A 66 -2.25 6.33 15.63
N LYS A 67 -3.46 5.82 15.34
CA LYS A 67 -3.95 4.57 15.93
C LYS A 67 -3.15 3.36 15.43
N GLY A 68 -2.86 3.31 14.14
CA GLY A 68 -2.08 2.24 13.52
C GLY A 68 -0.66 2.17 14.09
N ILE A 69 0.03 3.31 14.24
CA ILE A 69 1.35 3.36 14.88
C ILE A 69 1.28 2.73 16.27
N ARG A 70 0.33 3.15 17.13
CA ARG A 70 0.21 2.58 18.48
C ARG A 70 -0.09 1.09 18.50
N VAL A 71 -0.86 0.58 17.54
CA VAL A 71 -1.13 -0.87 17.45
C VAL A 71 0.12 -1.63 17.07
N PHE A 72 0.90 -1.14 16.09
CA PHE A 72 2.15 -1.79 15.72
C PHE A 72 3.24 -1.61 16.76
N ASP A 73 3.31 -0.49 17.49
CA ASP A 73 4.21 -0.34 18.66
C ASP A 73 3.96 -1.47 19.68
N ARG A 74 2.68 -1.77 19.96
CA ARG A 74 2.31 -2.85 20.89
C ARG A 74 2.65 -4.23 20.33
N LEU A 75 2.37 -4.47 19.06
CA LEU A 75 2.71 -5.73 18.40
C LEU A 75 4.21 -5.97 18.41
N LEU A 76 5.00 -4.96 18.06
CA LEU A 76 6.46 -5.05 18.02
C LEU A 76 7.11 -5.15 19.42
N ALA A 77 6.41 -4.72 20.47
CA ALA A 77 6.83 -4.96 21.84
C ALA A 77 6.67 -6.46 22.26
N ILE A 78 5.78 -7.20 21.60
CA ILE A 78 5.57 -8.65 21.82
C ILE A 78 6.46 -9.45 20.88
N ASP A 79 6.38 -9.18 19.57
CA ASP A 79 7.15 -9.82 18.51
C ASP A 79 7.96 -8.77 17.71
N SER A 80 9.17 -8.49 18.21
CA SER A 80 10.09 -7.54 17.56
C SER A 80 10.70 -8.07 16.26
N ALA A 81 10.54 -9.39 15.98
CA ALA A 81 11.07 -10.04 14.80
C ALA A 81 10.08 -10.06 13.63
N ASN A 82 8.89 -9.52 13.79
CA ASN A 82 7.85 -9.49 12.76
C ASN A 82 8.15 -8.45 11.67
N ALA A 83 8.85 -8.87 10.62
CA ALA A 83 9.25 -7.99 9.52
C ALA A 83 8.06 -7.28 8.84
N VAL A 84 6.90 -7.96 8.72
CA VAL A 84 5.70 -7.38 8.11
C VAL A 84 5.12 -6.27 9.01
N ALA A 85 5.11 -6.48 10.33
CA ALA A 85 4.70 -5.45 11.28
C ALA A 85 5.61 -4.23 11.24
N VAL A 86 6.94 -4.44 11.15
CA VAL A 86 7.94 -3.37 10.98
C VAL A 86 7.68 -2.59 9.69
N ALA A 87 7.37 -3.28 8.57
CA ALA A 87 7.09 -2.63 7.30
C ALA A 87 5.82 -1.76 7.37
N TYR A 88 4.73 -2.26 7.94
CA TYR A 88 3.51 -1.45 8.12
C TYR A 88 3.71 -0.28 9.08
N HIS A 89 4.46 -0.47 10.16
CA HIS A 89 4.84 0.58 11.09
C HIS A 89 5.62 1.70 10.36
N GLY A 90 6.62 1.33 9.56
CA GLY A 90 7.37 2.28 8.74
C GLY A 90 6.49 3.03 7.73
N ALA A 91 5.57 2.35 7.06
CA ALA A 91 4.64 2.97 6.14
C ALA A 91 3.74 4.02 6.84
N LEU A 92 3.25 3.72 8.04
CA LEU A 92 2.47 4.67 8.85
C LEU A 92 3.30 5.89 9.29
N TRP A 93 4.58 5.72 9.63
CA TRP A 93 5.46 6.84 9.94
C TRP A 93 5.69 7.76 8.74
N THR A 94 5.81 7.21 7.53
CA THR A 94 5.89 8.05 6.32
C THR A 94 4.59 8.82 6.08
N MET A 95 3.41 8.19 6.32
CA MET A 95 2.11 8.87 6.24
C MET A 95 2.00 9.99 7.29
N ARG A 96 2.46 9.76 8.52
CA ARG A 96 2.55 10.81 9.55
C ARG A 96 3.42 11.98 9.09
N GLY A 97 4.52 11.68 8.39
CA GLY A 97 5.37 12.70 7.75
C GLY A 97 4.60 13.46 6.67
N ARG A 98 3.85 12.78 5.81
CA ARG A 98 2.98 13.39 4.78
C ARG A 98 2.02 14.40 5.41
N ASP A 99 1.37 14.01 6.49
CA ASP A 99 0.29 14.77 7.13
C ASP A 99 0.80 15.88 8.07
N SER A 100 2.10 15.90 8.39
CA SER A 100 2.70 16.94 9.22
C SER A 100 2.76 18.28 8.47
N TRP A 101 2.27 19.35 9.09
CA TRP A 101 2.38 20.70 8.57
C TRP A 101 3.78 21.31 8.78
N TRP A 102 4.52 20.89 9.84
CA TRP A 102 5.83 21.41 10.22
C TRP A 102 6.96 20.70 9.47
N PRO A 103 7.74 21.42 8.62
CA PRO A 103 8.74 20.77 7.75
C PRO A 103 9.78 19.91 8.47
N PRO A 104 10.37 20.32 9.62
CA PRO A 104 11.29 19.47 10.36
C PRO A 104 10.67 18.14 10.81
N ASN A 105 9.42 18.16 11.29
CA ASN A 105 8.71 16.93 11.67
C ASN A 105 8.41 16.06 10.45
N LYS A 106 8.03 16.68 9.33
CA LYS A 106 7.82 15.97 8.05
C LYS A 106 9.04 15.14 7.67
N LEU A 107 10.21 15.76 7.66
CA LEU A 107 11.47 15.08 7.33
C LEU A 107 11.83 14.01 8.37
N LYS A 108 11.68 14.31 9.67
CA LYS A 108 11.94 13.37 10.76
C LYS A 108 11.10 12.09 10.63
N TYR A 109 9.79 12.24 10.48
CA TYR A 109 8.86 11.11 10.40
C TYR A 109 9.04 10.31 9.11
N MET A 110 9.27 10.98 7.99
CA MET A 110 9.56 10.32 6.73
C MET A 110 10.86 9.50 6.81
N LYS A 111 11.91 10.05 7.43
CA LYS A 111 13.17 9.34 7.65
C LYS A 111 12.97 8.11 8.52
N GLN A 112 12.29 8.25 9.65
CA GLN A 112 11.97 7.15 10.56
C GLN A 112 11.23 6.03 9.82
N GLY A 113 10.21 6.36 9.03
CA GLY A 113 9.46 5.38 8.28
C GLY A 113 10.29 4.67 7.21
N CYS A 114 11.17 5.39 6.51
CA CYS A 114 12.08 4.78 5.54
C CYS A 114 13.09 3.82 6.21
N GLU A 115 13.62 4.17 7.40
CA GLU A 115 14.52 3.31 8.17
C GLU A 115 13.83 2.02 8.61
N ASP A 116 12.57 2.10 9.07
CA ASP A 116 11.80 0.90 9.42
C ASP A 116 11.54 0.01 8.19
N LEU A 117 11.19 0.61 7.04
CA LEU A 117 10.97 -0.14 5.80
C LEU A 117 12.26 -0.85 5.32
N ASP A 118 13.41 -0.21 5.43
CA ASP A 118 14.69 -0.81 5.07
C ASP A 118 15.05 -1.94 6.04
N ARG A 119 14.86 -1.72 7.35
CA ARG A 119 15.05 -2.74 8.37
C ARG A 119 14.15 -3.96 8.16
N ALA A 120 12.90 -3.77 7.74
CA ALA A 120 12.00 -4.88 7.45
C ALA A 120 12.52 -5.79 6.32
N ILE A 121 13.13 -5.23 5.28
CA ILE A 121 13.80 -6.01 4.22
C ILE A 121 15.04 -6.73 4.76
N GLU A 122 15.83 -6.11 5.63
CA GLU A 122 16.98 -6.74 6.26
C GLU A 122 16.56 -7.93 7.13
N MET A 123 15.41 -7.84 7.81
CA MET A 123 14.87 -8.90 8.66
C MET A 123 14.33 -10.08 7.85
N ASP A 124 13.65 -9.84 6.72
CA ASP A 124 13.09 -10.90 5.87
C ASP A 124 13.18 -10.50 4.38
N PRO A 125 14.36 -10.66 3.76
CA PRO A 125 14.60 -10.26 2.37
C PRO A 125 13.84 -11.10 1.34
N GLY A 126 13.27 -12.23 1.74
CA GLY A 126 12.43 -13.07 0.89
C GLY A 126 10.94 -12.76 0.94
N ASN A 127 10.50 -11.87 1.80
CA ASN A 127 9.08 -11.66 2.08
C ASN A 127 8.41 -10.78 1.02
N ILE A 128 7.44 -11.37 0.33
CA ILE A 128 6.68 -10.66 -0.73
C ILE A 128 5.99 -9.41 -0.18
N MET A 129 5.38 -9.52 1.01
CA MET A 129 4.61 -8.42 1.59
C MET A 129 5.51 -7.24 1.99
N VAL A 130 6.70 -7.53 2.51
CA VAL A 130 7.67 -6.49 2.91
C VAL A 130 8.15 -5.70 1.68
N HIS A 131 8.54 -6.40 0.60
CA HIS A 131 8.88 -5.73 -0.67
C HIS A 131 7.72 -4.92 -1.23
N LEU A 132 6.49 -5.47 -1.19
CA LEU A 132 5.32 -4.80 -1.69
C LEU A 132 5.03 -3.51 -0.91
N ILE A 133 5.07 -3.55 0.43
CA ILE A 133 4.83 -2.39 1.27
C ILE A 133 5.91 -1.32 1.03
N ARG A 134 7.20 -1.68 1.02
CA ARG A 134 8.28 -0.72 0.77
C ARG A 134 8.20 -0.13 -0.63
N GLY A 135 7.97 -0.95 -1.63
CA GLY A 135 7.85 -0.52 -3.02
C GLY A 135 6.70 0.47 -3.23
N ILE A 136 5.49 0.14 -2.77
CA ILE A 136 4.31 1.02 -2.89
C ILE A 136 4.52 2.32 -2.10
N ASN A 137 5.03 2.22 -0.87
CA ASN A 137 5.29 3.37 -0.03
C ASN A 137 6.26 4.35 -0.68
N GLY A 138 7.40 3.84 -1.20
CA GLY A 138 8.42 4.67 -1.83
C GLY A 138 7.94 5.39 -3.10
N LEU A 139 7.02 4.78 -3.88
CA LEU A 139 6.36 5.46 -5.01
C LEU A 139 5.47 6.63 -4.58
N GLY A 140 4.93 6.58 -3.37
CA GLY A 140 4.10 7.64 -2.77
C GLY A 140 4.91 8.81 -2.20
N LEU A 141 6.21 8.63 -1.99
CA LEU A 141 7.07 9.65 -1.41
C LEU A 141 7.48 10.71 -2.45
N PRO A 142 7.79 11.95 -2.01
CA PRO A 142 8.32 12.99 -2.87
C PRO A 142 9.68 12.60 -3.47
N ASP A 143 10.00 13.12 -4.66
CA ASP A 143 11.24 12.80 -5.38
C ASP A 143 12.52 13.09 -4.56
N TYR A 144 12.51 14.12 -3.72
CA TYR A 144 13.63 14.44 -2.84
C TYR A 144 13.91 13.39 -1.75
N ALA A 145 12.98 12.47 -1.51
CA ALA A 145 13.21 11.33 -0.62
C ALA A 145 14.15 10.28 -1.23
N GLY A 146 14.39 10.32 -2.55
CA GLY A 146 15.32 9.43 -3.24
C GLY A 146 14.90 7.96 -3.25
N ARG A 147 13.61 7.63 -3.04
CA ARG A 147 13.14 6.25 -2.84
C ARG A 147 12.67 5.56 -4.12
N LEU A 148 12.63 6.26 -5.24
CA LEU A 148 12.09 5.72 -6.49
C LEU A 148 12.89 4.50 -6.98
N SER A 149 14.23 4.56 -6.99
CA SER A 149 15.09 3.43 -7.39
C SER A 149 14.86 2.19 -6.53
N THR A 150 14.82 2.37 -5.21
CA THR A 150 14.55 1.30 -4.24
C THR A 150 13.17 0.66 -4.47
N SER A 151 12.15 1.47 -4.72
CA SER A 151 10.81 0.96 -5.04
C SER A 151 10.79 0.10 -6.30
N LEU A 152 11.53 0.52 -7.34
CA LEU A 152 11.65 -0.24 -8.58
C LEU A 152 12.38 -1.56 -8.37
N GLU A 153 13.45 -1.54 -7.57
CA GLU A 153 14.18 -2.75 -7.20
C GLU A 153 13.26 -3.75 -6.49
N ASP A 154 12.40 -3.28 -5.58
CA ASP A 154 11.42 -4.14 -4.91
C ASP A 154 10.47 -4.82 -5.91
N PHE A 155 9.91 -4.07 -6.87
CA PHE A 155 9.05 -4.66 -7.88
C PHE A 155 9.80 -5.61 -8.83
N ILE A 156 11.06 -5.32 -9.17
CA ILE A 156 11.91 -6.21 -9.96
C ILE A 156 12.17 -7.52 -9.20
N VAL A 157 12.46 -7.44 -7.89
CA VAL A 157 12.63 -8.63 -7.04
C VAL A 157 11.37 -9.48 -7.07
N LEU A 158 10.20 -8.88 -6.88
CA LEU A 158 8.91 -9.59 -6.91
C LEU A 158 8.64 -10.26 -8.27
N LEU A 159 8.90 -9.55 -9.38
CA LEU A 159 8.68 -10.06 -10.74
C LEU A 159 9.64 -11.20 -11.12
N ARG A 160 10.86 -11.21 -10.56
CA ARG A 160 11.88 -12.24 -10.82
C ARG A 160 11.74 -13.49 -9.96
N ARG A 161 10.83 -13.51 -9.00
CA ARG A 161 10.59 -14.68 -8.16
C ARG A 161 10.13 -15.87 -9.00
N PRO A 162 10.69 -17.07 -8.78
CA PRO A 162 10.25 -18.27 -9.51
C PRO A 162 8.78 -18.60 -9.29
N ASP A 163 8.25 -18.30 -8.10
CA ASP A 163 6.87 -18.54 -7.68
C ASP A 163 5.90 -17.41 -8.04
N PHE A 164 6.38 -16.31 -8.68
CA PHE A 164 5.52 -15.19 -9.08
C PHE A 164 4.37 -15.59 -10.03
N PRO A 165 4.57 -16.48 -11.02
CA PRO A 165 3.47 -16.93 -11.89
C PRO A 165 2.32 -17.63 -11.14
N GLU A 166 2.63 -18.24 -10.00
CA GLU A 166 1.68 -18.99 -9.15
C GLU A 166 0.94 -18.09 -8.16
N GLN A 167 1.40 -16.84 -7.98
CA GLN A 167 0.80 -15.89 -7.08
C GLN A 167 -0.62 -15.50 -7.50
N THR A 168 -1.42 -14.99 -6.55
CA THR A 168 -2.80 -14.59 -6.80
C THR A 168 -2.90 -13.52 -7.89
N LYS A 169 -4.06 -13.46 -8.56
CA LYS A 169 -4.29 -12.46 -9.61
C LYS A 169 -4.21 -11.04 -9.04
N GLU A 170 -4.67 -10.85 -7.82
CA GLU A 170 -4.70 -9.58 -7.12
C GLU A 170 -3.27 -9.09 -6.86
N LEU A 171 -2.39 -9.94 -6.32
CA LEU A 171 -0.99 -9.59 -6.09
C LEU A 171 -0.29 -9.24 -7.41
N LYS A 172 -0.47 -10.06 -8.45
CA LYS A 172 0.10 -9.79 -9.77
C LYS A 172 -0.39 -8.47 -10.34
N ALA A 173 -1.69 -8.18 -10.24
CA ALA A 173 -2.26 -6.91 -10.69
C ALA A 173 -1.64 -5.71 -9.96
N VAL A 174 -1.47 -5.79 -8.65
CA VAL A 174 -0.84 -4.74 -7.84
C VAL A 174 0.61 -4.52 -8.26
N VAL A 175 1.41 -5.59 -8.37
CA VAL A 175 2.83 -5.50 -8.77
C VAL A 175 2.97 -4.90 -10.17
N PHE A 176 2.14 -5.31 -11.13
CA PHE A 176 2.14 -4.72 -12.48
C PHE A 176 1.68 -3.27 -12.48
N TYR A 177 0.59 -2.94 -11.78
CA TYR A 177 0.06 -1.58 -11.73
C TYR A 177 1.10 -0.58 -11.20
N TYR A 178 1.72 -0.89 -10.07
CA TYR A 178 2.72 -0.01 -9.46
C TYR A 178 4.07 -0.07 -10.16
N GLY A 179 4.46 -1.24 -10.68
CA GLY A 179 5.69 -1.40 -11.47
C GLY A 179 5.66 -0.62 -12.80
N GLU A 180 4.49 -0.44 -13.43
CA GLU A 180 4.34 0.29 -14.69
C GLU A 180 4.06 1.79 -14.50
N SER A 181 3.39 2.18 -13.39
CA SER A 181 2.75 3.51 -13.28
C SER A 181 3.71 4.69 -13.16
N ARG A 182 4.97 4.51 -12.74
CA ARG A 182 5.96 5.58 -12.64
C ARG A 182 7.24 5.35 -13.45
N THR A 183 7.31 4.26 -14.16
CA THR A 183 8.50 3.95 -14.95
C THR A 183 8.13 3.72 -16.39
N ASN A 184 8.93 4.28 -17.30
CA ASN A 184 9.10 3.75 -18.65
C ASN A 184 9.77 2.35 -18.57
N VAL A 185 9.28 1.46 -17.67
CA VAL A 185 9.75 0.08 -17.47
C VAL A 185 9.57 -0.75 -18.75
N ARG A 186 8.78 -0.26 -19.71
CA ARG A 186 8.73 -0.83 -21.06
C ARG A 186 10.14 -1.05 -21.65
N THR A 187 11.10 -0.17 -21.35
CA THR A 187 12.47 -0.29 -21.85
C THR A 187 13.31 -1.31 -21.06
N THR A 188 13.02 -1.49 -19.76
CA THR A 188 13.75 -2.45 -18.92
C THR A 188 13.17 -3.87 -19.04
N MET A 189 11.85 -3.98 -19.26
CA MET A 189 11.19 -5.29 -19.46
C MET A 189 11.40 -5.88 -20.85
N THR A 190 11.73 -5.10 -21.88
CA THR A 190 12.14 -5.64 -23.19
C THR A 190 13.49 -6.35 -23.12
N GLY A 191 14.34 -6.06 -22.11
CA GLY A 191 15.55 -6.81 -21.82
C GLY A 191 15.33 -8.15 -21.11
N LEU A 192 14.17 -8.36 -20.49
CA LEU A 192 13.74 -9.62 -19.86
C LEU A 192 12.90 -10.42 -20.86
N GLY A 193 13.57 -10.89 -21.91
CA GLY A 193 12.92 -11.66 -22.98
C GLY A 193 11.98 -12.75 -22.46
N SER A 194 10.75 -12.75 -22.96
CA SER A 194 9.65 -13.70 -22.82
C SER A 194 8.49 -13.35 -21.89
N CYS A 195 8.59 -12.42 -20.93
CA CYS A 195 7.44 -12.08 -20.07
C CYS A 195 6.39 -11.18 -20.76
N SER A 196 6.77 -10.47 -21.84
CA SER A 196 5.88 -9.54 -22.56
C SER A 196 4.76 -10.25 -23.37
N ARG A 197 4.95 -11.51 -23.72
CA ARG A 197 3.91 -12.31 -24.43
C ARG A 197 2.75 -12.77 -23.53
N GLY A 198 2.90 -12.72 -22.22
CA GLY A 198 1.84 -13.04 -21.27
C GLY A 198 0.89 -11.85 -20.99
N LEU A 199 1.41 -10.63 -21.09
CA LEU A 199 0.68 -9.39 -20.71
C LEU A 199 -0.43 -9.02 -21.70
N SER A 200 -0.21 -9.21 -23.00
CA SER A 200 -1.23 -8.90 -24.03
C SER A 200 -2.46 -9.84 -23.99
N ARG A 201 -2.36 -10.98 -23.32
CA ARG A 201 -3.47 -11.93 -23.15
C ARG A 201 -4.38 -11.61 -21.97
N PHE A 202 -3.90 -10.84 -20.99
CA PHE A 202 -4.64 -10.57 -19.74
C PHE A 202 -5.26 -9.17 -19.67
N PHE A 203 -4.75 -8.23 -20.46
CA PHE A 203 -5.31 -6.88 -20.53
C PHE A 203 -5.43 -6.46 -22.01
N PRO A 204 -6.64 -6.52 -22.60
CA PRO A 204 -6.87 -5.81 -23.85
C PRO A 204 -6.60 -4.32 -23.59
N VAL A 205 -5.77 -3.72 -24.44
CA VAL A 205 -5.43 -2.30 -24.40
C VAL A 205 -6.71 -1.48 -24.57
N GLN A 206 -7.38 -1.19 -23.46
CA GLN A 206 -8.35 -0.10 -23.41
C GLN A 206 -7.59 1.17 -23.11
N THR A 207 -7.63 2.09 -24.06
CA THR A 207 -7.09 3.43 -24.02
C THR A 207 -7.52 4.13 -22.73
N MET A 208 -6.57 4.29 -21.81
CA MET A 208 -6.78 5.15 -20.62
C MET A 208 -6.73 6.62 -21.02
N PRO A 209 -7.56 7.47 -20.41
CA PRO A 209 -7.57 8.90 -20.73
C PRO A 209 -6.24 9.55 -20.34
N ASN A 210 -5.71 10.35 -21.25
CA ASN A 210 -4.53 11.21 -21.07
C ASN A 210 -4.68 12.07 -19.82
N VAL A 211 -3.91 11.78 -18.78
CA VAL A 211 -3.73 12.70 -17.66
C VAL A 211 -2.75 13.79 -18.14
N HIS A 212 -3.29 14.96 -18.38
CA HIS A 212 -2.59 16.13 -18.84
C HIS A 212 -1.33 16.43 -18.00
N ARG A 213 -0.16 16.42 -18.65
CA ARG A 213 1.00 17.20 -18.24
C ARG A 213 0.57 18.66 -18.18
N LYS A 214 0.61 19.25 -17.00
CA LYS A 214 0.78 20.70 -16.87
C LYS A 214 2.26 20.98 -16.62
N ASN A 215 2.79 21.78 -17.52
CA ASN A 215 4.12 22.41 -17.43
C ASN A 215 4.25 23.23 -16.16
#